data_ccbd55a4d847e58eecbfad6fbe684318
#
_entry.id   ccbd55a4d847e58eecbfad6fbe684318
#
_cell.length_a   1.000
_cell.length_b   1.000
_cell.length_c   1.000
_cell.angle_alpha   90.00
_cell.angle_beta   90.00
_cell.angle_gamma   90.00
#
_symmetry.space_group_name_H-M   'P 1'
#
loop_
_entity.id
_entity.type
_entity.pdbx_description
1 polymer ?
#
loop_
_entity_poly.entity_id
_entity_poly.type
_entity_poly.pdbx_seq_one_letter_code
_entity_poly.pdbx_strand_id
1 'polypeptide(L)'
;KAILVHFWSADDAAQKMMNLDVLQPVYDSYRSRGFEIYSVCISADKALWASVVKSQDLPWINVNDGLGSASPAIRLYNVSAVPTSYLIADGEIVSSAIKDAAGLRRQLDKLL
;
A
#
# COMPACT_ATOMS: atom_id res chain seq x y z
N LYS A 1 4.75 -14.80 -7.32
CA LYS A 1 3.84 -13.66 -7.26
C LYS A 1 3.76 -13.11 -5.85
N ALA A 2 3.81 -11.81 -5.72
CA ALA A 2 3.78 -11.13 -4.42
C ALA A 2 2.79 -9.97 -4.47
N ILE A 3 2.09 -9.75 -3.35
CA ILE A 3 1.12 -8.64 -3.22
C ILE A 3 1.47 -7.86 -1.97
N LEU A 4 1.61 -6.55 -2.11
CA LEU A 4 1.75 -5.64 -0.98
C LEU A 4 0.36 -5.06 -0.65
N VAL A 5 -0.15 -5.37 0.52
CA VAL A 5 -1.37 -4.74 1.04
C VAL A 5 -0.92 -3.54 1.88
N HIS A 6 -1.23 -2.35 1.42
CA HIS A 6 -0.73 -1.10 1.99
C HIS A 6 -1.88 -0.26 2.52
N PHE A 7 -1.85 0.06 3.81
CA PHE A 7 -2.84 0.91 4.48
C PHE A 7 -2.24 2.30 4.69
N TRP A 8 -2.97 3.34 4.27
CA TRP A 8 -2.46 4.71 4.34
C TRP A 8 -3.60 5.72 4.50
N SER A 9 -3.24 6.98 4.79
CA SER A 9 -4.19 8.08 4.90
C SER A 9 -3.86 9.17 3.90
N ALA A 10 -4.86 9.61 3.14
CA ALA A 10 -4.72 10.70 2.18
C ALA A 10 -4.57 12.07 2.85
N ASP A 11 -4.83 12.16 4.15
CA ASP A 11 -4.69 13.39 4.92
C ASP A 11 -3.24 13.68 5.34
N ASP A 12 -2.35 12.69 5.22
CA ASP A 12 -0.99 12.78 5.74
C ASP A 12 0.00 12.99 4.59
N ALA A 13 0.74 14.12 4.66
CA ALA A 13 1.69 14.49 3.61
C ALA A 13 2.81 13.47 3.45
N ALA A 14 3.33 12.93 4.57
CA ALA A 14 4.42 11.95 4.51
C ALA A 14 3.97 10.65 3.85
N GLN A 15 2.73 10.23 4.09
CA GLN A 15 2.18 9.02 3.49
C GLN A 15 1.90 9.22 1.99
N LYS A 16 1.48 10.41 1.59
CA LYS A 16 1.34 10.75 0.17
C LYS A 16 2.70 10.71 -0.54
N MET A 17 3.75 11.23 0.11
CA MET A 17 5.09 11.19 -0.45
C MET A 17 5.62 9.76 -0.55
N MET A 18 5.28 8.88 0.39
CA MET A 18 5.67 7.48 0.32
C MET A 18 5.15 6.79 -0.94
N ASN A 19 3.95 7.13 -1.40
CA ASN A 19 3.41 6.60 -2.65
C ASN A 19 4.34 6.86 -3.83
N LEU A 20 4.95 8.05 -3.88
CA LEU A 20 5.80 8.48 -4.99
C LEU A 20 7.26 8.08 -4.80
N ASP A 21 7.77 8.18 -3.57
CA ASP A 21 9.19 8.01 -3.30
C ASP A 21 9.59 6.57 -3.06
N VAL A 22 8.68 5.75 -2.54
CA VAL A 22 8.95 4.36 -2.16
C VAL A 22 8.19 3.38 -3.05
N LEU A 23 6.87 3.50 -3.08
CA LEU A 23 6.04 2.46 -3.71
C LEU A 23 6.10 2.49 -5.22
N GLN A 24 6.02 3.65 -5.85
CA GLN A 24 5.95 3.75 -7.30
C GLN A 24 7.23 3.26 -7.99
N PRO A 25 8.44 3.64 -7.56
CA PRO A 25 9.66 3.12 -8.17
C PRO A 25 9.80 1.61 -8.04
N VAL A 26 9.43 1.05 -6.89
CA VAL A 26 9.50 -0.39 -6.66
C VAL A 26 8.45 -1.10 -7.52
N TYR A 27 7.24 -0.57 -7.59
CA TYR A 27 6.18 -1.13 -8.41
C TYR A 27 6.60 -1.18 -9.89
N ASP A 28 7.15 -0.08 -10.41
CA ASP A 28 7.59 -0.01 -11.80
C ASP A 28 8.67 -1.05 -12.11
N SER A 29 9.55 -1.32 -11.15
CA SER A 29 10.65 -2.27 -11.33
C SER A 29 10.20 -3.73 -11.26
N TYR A 30 9.18 -4.05 -10.46
CA TYR A 30 8.84 -5.44 -10.14
C TYR A 30 7.50 -5.91 -10.68
N ARG A 31 6.66 -5.02 -11.21
CA ARG A 31 5.33 -5.39 -11.69
C ARG A 31 5.37 -6.49 -12.76
N SER A 32 6.33 -6.42 -13.66
CA SER A 32 6.48 -7.41 -14.73
C SER A 32 6.93 -8.77 -14.22
N ARG A 33 7.44 -8.81 -12.98
CA ARG A 33 7.90 -10.04 -12.34
C ARG A 33 6.83 -10.67 -11.44
N GLY A 34 5.62 -10.12 -11.43
CA GLY A 34 4.51 -10.65 -10.66
C GLY A 34 4.23 -9.92 -9.35
N PHE A 35 4.67 -8.67 -9.21
CA PHE A 35 4.39 -7.83 -8.06
C PHE A 35 3.15 -6.98 -8.29
N GLU A 36 2.27 -6.93 -7.28
CA GLU A 36 1.08 -6.08 -7.29
C GLU A 36 0.97 -5.34 -5.97
N ILE A 37 0.36 -4.17 -6.00
CA ILE A 37 0.03 -3.40 -4.80
C ILE A 37 -1.48 -3.30 -4.69
N TYR A 38 -2.00 -3.61 -3.50
CA TYR A 38 -3.39 -3.41 -3.13
C TYR A 38 -3.41 -2.35 -2.04
N SER A 39 -3.75 -1.12 -2.43
CA SER A 39 -3.63 0.06 -1.57
C SER A 39 -4.98 0.41 -0.97
N VAL A 40 -5.07 0.37 0.35
CA VAL A 40 -6.30 0.66 1.11
C VAL A 40 -6.11 1.99 1.82
N CYS A 41 -6.82 3.01 1.34
CA CYS A 41 -6.84 4.31 2.01
C CYS A 41 -7.89 4.27 3.10
N ILE A 42 -7.50 4.64 4.32
CA ILE A 42 -8.40 4.62 5.48
C ILE A 42 -9.04 5.97 5.77
N SER A 43 -8.80 6.98 4.93
CA SER A 43 -9.43 8.29 5.10
C SER A 43 -10.95 8.18 4.92
N ALA A 44 -11.70 8.86 5.78
CA ALA A 44 -13.16 8.94 5.63
C ALA A 44 -13.57 9.85 4.47
N ASP A 45 -12.68 10.73 4.04
CA ASP A 45 -12.94 11.67 2.95
C ASP A 45 -12.61 11.03 1.59
N LYS A 46 -13.63 10.46 0.94
CA LYS A 46 -13.45 9.78 -0.35
C LYS A 46 -13.08 10.76 -1.46
N ALA A 47 -13.52 12.01 -1.37
CA ALA A 47 -13.18 13.02 -2.39
C ALA A 47 -11.70 13.37 -2.32
N LEU A 48 -11.14 13.50 -1.12
CA LEU A 48 -9.71 13.73 -0.94
C LEU A 48 -8.89 12.54 -1.47
N TRP A 49 -9.29 11.33 -1.10
CA TRP A 49 -8.63 10.11 -1.60
C TRP A 49 -8.62 10.05 -3.13
N ALA A 50 -9.78 10.27 -3.76
CA ALA A 50 -9.88 10.23 -5.20
C ALA A 50 -9.01 11.30 -5.87
N SER A 51 -8.93 12.49 -5.26
CA SER A 51 -8.07 13.57 -5.73
C SER A 51 -6.59 13.19 -5.68
N VAL A 52 -6.14 12.57 -4.59
CA VAL A 52 -4.75 12.13 -4.45
C VAL A 52 -4.42 11.03 -5.46
N VAL A 53 -5.28 10.02 -5.58
CA VAL A 53 -5.06 8.92 -6.54
C VAL A 53 -4.92 9.46 -7.96
N LYS A 54 -5.78 10.42 -8.33
CA LYS A 54 -5.75 11.03 -9.65
C LYS A 54 -4.51 11.89 -9.86
N SER A 55 -4.20 12.75 -8.89
CA SER A 55 -3.07 13.69 -9.03
C SER A 55 -1.72 12.98 -9.03
N GLN A 56 -1.60 11.88 -8.30
CA GLN A 56 -0.38 11.08 -8.27
C GLN A 56 -0.34 9.99 -9.34
N ASP A 57 -1.45 9.81 -10.06
CA ASP A 57 -1.57 8.80 -11.12
C ASP A 57 -1.13 7.42 -10.63
N LEU A 58 -1.67 6.98 -9.47
CA LEU A 58 -1.27 5.73 -8.84
C LEU A 58 -1.74 4.53 -9.67
N PRO A 59 -0.82 3.72 -10.21
CA PRO A 59 -1.16 2.72 -11.22
C PRO A 59 -1.67 1.39 -10.68
N TRP A 60 -1.60 1.19 -9.37
CA TRP A 60 -2.02 -0.08 -8.73
C TRP A 60 -3.47 -0.03 -8.29
N ILE A 61 -3.93 -1.11 -7.65
CA ILE A 61 -5.29 -1.20 -7.15
C ILE A 61 -5.47 -0.28 -5.95
N ASN A 62 -6.40 0.66 -6.05
CA ASN A 62 -6.67 1.66 -5.02
C ASN A 62 -8.11 1.53 -4.55
N VAL A 63 -8.30 1.35 -3.24
CA VAL A 63 -9.64 1.20 -2.66
C VAL A 63 -9.82 2.12 -1.45
N ASN A 64 -11.08 2.53 -1.22
CA ASN A 64 -11.49 3.31 -0.05
C ASN A 64 -12.98 3.09 0.13
N ASP A 65 -13.40 2.62 1.31
CA ASP A 65 -14.81 2.40 1.62
C ASP A 65 -15.49 3.62 2.27
N GLY A 66 -14.72 4.67 2.56
CA GLY A 66 -15.26 5.89 3.17
C GLY A 66 -15.56 5.77 4.66
N LEU A 67 -15.16 4.69 5.31
CA LEU A 67 -15.49 4.42 6.70
C LEU A 67 -14.40 4.84 7.69
N GLY A 68 -13.24 5.29 7.19
CA GLY A 68 -12.15 5.71 8.05
C GLY A 68 -11.70 4.59 8.98
N SER A 69 -11.56 4.89 10.27
CA SER A 69 -11.14 3.90 11.27
C SER A 69 -12.17 2.79 11.50
N ALA A 70 -13.40 2.95 11.02
CA ALA A 70 -14.43 1.92 11.09
C ALA A 70 -14.37 0.92 9.94
N SER A 71 -13.41 1.05 9.02
CA SER A 71 -13.28 0.14 7.88
C SER A 71 -13.07 -1.30 8.34
N PRO A 72 -13.84 -2.27 7.80
CA PRO A 72 -13.62 -3.69 8.12
C PRO A 72 -12.20 -4.17 7.81
N ALA A 73 -11.54 -3.60 6.81
CA ALA A 73 -10.17 -3.98 6.46
C ALA A 73 -9.18 -3.70 7.60
N ILE A 74 -9.38 -2.62 8.36
CA ILE A 74 -8.53 -2.30 9.51
C ILE A 74 -8.62 -3.41 10.55
N ARG A 75 -9.82 -3.90 10.82
CA ARG A 75 -10.04 -4.96 11.80
C ARG A 75 -9.51 -6.29 11.29
N LEU A 76 -9.77 -6.60 10.04
CA LEU A 76 -9.35 -7.86 9.42
C LEU A 76 -7.83 -8.04 9.44
N TYR A 77 -7.08 -6.98 9.18
CA TYR A 77 -5.61 -7.00 9.16
C TYR A 77 -4.99 -6.53 10.47
N ASN A 78 -5.80 -6.27 11.50
CA ASN A 78 -5.34 -5.82 12.81
C ASN A 78 -4.44 -4.57 12.71
N VAL A 79 -4.87 -3.60 11.92
CA VAL A 79 -4.13 -2.37 11.70
C VAL A 79 -4.32 -1.44 12.90
N SER A 80 -3.24 -1.16 13.64
CA SER A 80 -3.27 -0.27 14.79
C SER A 80 -2.79 1.15 14.47
N ALA A 81 -2.06 1.31 13.38
CA ALA A 81 -1.53 2.60 12.94
C ALA A 81 -1.27 2.57 11.44
N VAL A 82 -1.24 3.74 10.81
CA VAL A 82 -0.88 3.87 9.40
C VAL A 82 0.32 4.82 9.27
N PRO A 83 1.19 4.64 8.28
CA PRO A 83 1.12 3.61 7.25
C PRO A 83 1.49 2.23 7.80
N THR A 84 0.86 1.21 7.29
CA THR A 84 1.16 -0.19 7.62
C THR A 84 1.05 -1.02 6.35
N SER A 85 2.01 -1.90 6.11
CA SER A 85 2.06 -2.71 4.91
C SER A 85 2.34 -4.16 5.25
N TYR A 86 1.69 -5.07 4.52
CA TYR A 86 1.92 -6.51 4.62
C TYR A 86 2.27 -7.04 3.25
N LEU A 87 3.38 -7.79 3.17
CA LEU A 87 3.77 -8.46 1.93
C LEU A 87 3.26 -9.89 1.99
N ILE A 88 2.50 -10.27 0.96
CA ILE A 88 1.84 -11.57 0.88
C ILE A 88 2.40 -12.33 -0.31
N ALA A 89 2.78 -13.59 -0.10
CA ALA A 89 3.18 -14.50 -1.16
C ALA A 89 2.62 -15.88 -0.87
N ASP A 90 2.10 -16.54 -1.91
CA ASP A 90 1.50 -17.86 -1.80
C ASP A 90 0.41 -17.94 -0.73
N GLY A 91 -0.37 -16.86 -0.58
CA GLY A 91 -1.48 -16.79 0.37
C GLY A 91 -1.08 -16.56 1.82
N GLU A 92 0.20 -16.33 2.09
CA GLU A 92 0.70 -16.12 3.45
C GLU A 92 1.38 -14.76 3.60
N ILE A 93 1.26 -14.15 4.79
CA ILE A 93 1.98 -12.93 5.10
C ILE A 93 3.44 -13.32 5.37
N VAL A 94 4.35 -12.85 4.51
CA VAL A 94 5.77 -13.18 4.61
C VAL A 94 6.60 -12.05 5.21
N SER A 95 6.05 -10.84 5.27
CA SER A 95 6.72 -9.69 5.86
C SER A 95 5.70 -8.62 6.24
N SER A 96 6.01 -7.87 7.28
CA SER A 96 5.22 -6.70 7.69
C SER A 96 6.16 -5.54 7.99
N ALA A 97 5.58 -4.36 8.26
CA ALA A 97 6.35 -3.17 8.62
C ALA A 97 7.41 -2.79 7.58
N ILE A 98 7.06 -2.89 6.30
CA ILE A 98 7.93 -2.42 5.22
C ILE A 98 8.06 -0.89 5.37
N LYS A 99 9.27 -0.40 5.53
CA LYS A 99 9.51 1.02 5.85
C LYS A 99 10.18 1.81 4.74
N ASP A 100 10.96 1.14 3.89
CA ASP A 100 11.69 1.82 2.83
C ASP A 100 11.78 0.97 1.57
N ALA A 101 12.21 1.61 0.48
CA ALA A 101 12.33 0.95 -0.81
C ALA A 101 13.35 -0.18 -0.79
N ALA A 102 14.48 0.01 -0.10
CA ALA A 102 15.54 -1.00 -0.04
C ALA A 102 15.06 -2.28 0.65
N GLY A 103 14.33 -2.15 1.75
CA GLY A 103 13.77 -3.29 2.46
C GLY A 103 12.75 -4.05 1.61
N LEU A 104 11.88 -3.32 0.92
CA LEU A 104 10.90 -3.93 0.04
C LEU A 104 11.58 -4.65 -1.14
N ARG A 105 12.57 -4.04 -1.76
CA ARG A 105 13.32 -4.66 -2.86
C ARG A 105 14.01 -5.95 -2.42
N ARG A 106 14.61 -5.96 -1.23
CA ARG A 106 15.26 -7.17 -0.70
C ARG A 106 14.26 -8.31 -0.55
N GLN A 107 13.07 -8.03 -0.03
CA GLN A 107 12.04 -9.05 0.11
C GLN A 107 11.55 -9.56 -1.25
N LEU A 108 11.31 -8.66 -2.19
CA LEU A 108 10.84 -9.03 -3.52
C LEU A 108 11.90 -9.84 -4.29
N ASP A 109 13.17 -9.51 -4.15
CA ASP A 109 14.25 -10.27 -4.78
C ASP A 109 14.31 -11.71 -4.28
N LYS A 110 13.91 -11.96 -3.02
CA LYS A 110 13.84 -13.31 -2.49
C LYS A 110 12.62 -14.08 -2.99
N LEU A 111 11.52 -13.38 -3.26
CA LEU A 111 10.24 -14.01 -3.62
C LEU A 111 10.05 -14.16 -5.12
N LEU A 112 10.66 -13.32 -5.90
CA LEU A 112 10.51 -13.25 -7.34
C LEU A 112 11.86 -13.51 -8.06
#